data_50ddeaf134686555d582818575266a76
#
_entry.id   50ddeaf134686555d582818575266a76
#
_cell.length_a   1.000
_cell.length_b   1.000
_cell.length_c   1.000
_cell.angle_alpha   90.00
_cell.angle_beta   90.00
_cell.angle_gamma   90.00
#
_symmetry.space_group_name_H-M   'P 1'
#
loop_
_entity.id
_entity.type
_entity.pdbx_description
1 polymer ?
#
loop_
_entity_poly.entity_id
_entity_poly.type
_entity_poly.pdbx_seq_one_letter_code
_entity_poly.pdbx_strand_id
1 'polypeptide(L)'
;MTGENEKTTMLQGRGISKYYGAKQQRRQVLHDVDIDVRSGECLAVIGGSGSGKTTLTRVLLGLEHAETGEITYFGKPVQGEVAGELRRSCGLVFQSPFGSLDPRWRVGRSVAEPLRLHHPDWSQERITERVSEAFRMVSLDPAAYGNRFPVDLSGGQAQRVAIARAIADHPKVLLADEPMSAVDVASRTQILASFAAIRS
;
A
#
# COMPACT_ATOMS: atom_id res chain seq x y z
N MET A 1 -7.87 -36.84 -5.47
CA MET A 1 -6.68 -36.04 -5.84
C MET A 1 -7.19 -34.62 -5.94
N THR A 2 -7.07 -33.89 -4.84
CA THR A 2 -7.48 -32.49 -4.71
C THR A 2 -6.39 -31.65 -5.32
N GLY A 3 -6.66 -31.05 -6.51
CA GLY A 3 -5.81 -30.05 -7.11
C GLY A 3 -5.82 -28.80 -6.21
N GLU A 4 -4.82 -28.66 -5.36
CA GLU A 4 -4.49 -27.37 -4.77
C GLU A 4 -4.16 -26.43 -5.94
N ASN A 5 -5.02 -25.44 -6.12
CA ASN A 5 -4.81 -24.37 -7.08
C ASN A 5 -3.57 -23.60 -6.60
N GLU A 6 -2.40 -23.92 -7.14
CA GLU A 6 -1.12 -23.32 -6.76
C GLU A 6 -1.23 -21.82 -7.01
N LYS A 7 -1.48 -21.05 -5.95
CA LYS A 7 -1.59 -19.59 -6.05
C LYS A 7 -0.26 -19.03 -6.52
N THR A 8 -0.28 -18.30 -7.61
CA THR A 8 0.91 -17.67 -8.19
C THR A 8 1.56 -16.72 -7.19
N THR A 9 2.85 -16.91 -6.92
CA THR A 9 3.64 -15.98 -6.11
C THR A 9 3.85 -14.69 -6.91
N MET A 10 3.39 -13.58 -6.36
CA MET A 10 3.45 -12.26 -7.01
C MET A 10 4.68 -11.48 -6.58
N LEU A 11 4.96 -11.45 -5.27
CA LEU A 11 6.10 -10.76 -4.69
C LEU A 11 6.81 -11.71 -3.73
N GLN A 12 8.12 -11.83 -3.86
CA GLN A 12 8.92 -12.74 -3.04
C GLN A 12 10.19 -12.04 -2.59
N GLY A 13 10.56 -12.26 -1.33
CA GLY A 13 11.86 -11.91 -0.78
C GLY A 13 12.57 -13.14 -0.26
N ARG A 14 13.89 -13.22 -0.45
CA ARG A 14 14.72 -14.31 0.06
C ARG A 14 16.00 -13.76 0.67
N GLY A 15 16.31 -14.18 1.88
CA GLY A 15 17.55 -13.83 2.59
C GLY A 15 17.70 -12.33 2.83
N ILE A 16 16.59 -11.58 2.96
CA ILE A 16 16.63 -10.12 3.04
C ILE A 16 17.25 -9.67 4.35
N SER A 17 18.37 -8.97 4.28
CA SER A 17 18.97 -8.30 5.44
C SER A 17 19.15 -6.81 5.20
N LYS A 18 18.92 -6.00 6.24
CA LYS A 18 19.03 -4.55 6.19
C LYS A 18 19.70 -3.99 7.44
N TYR A 19 20.61 -3.07 7.21
CA TYR A 19 21.34 -2.37 8.27
C TYR A 19 21.14 -0.85 8.15
N TYR A 20 21.11 -0.16 9.28
CA TYR A 20 21.15 1.31 9.36
C TYR A 20 22.33 1.78 10.21
N GLY A 21 22.78 3.00 9.98
CA GLY A 21 23.86 3.65 10.72
C GLY A 21 25.21 3.60 10.00
N ALA A 22 26.20 4.34 10.53
CA ALA A 22 27.56 4.42 10.01
C ALA A 22 28.36 3.14 10.35
N LYS A 23 29.45 2.87 9.59
CA LYS A 23 30.23 1.64 9.65
C LYS A 23 30.58 1.11 11.07
N GLN A 24 30.75 1.99 12.04
CA GLN A 24 31.13 1.62 13.42
C GLN A 24 29.92 1.42 14.36
N GLN A 25 28.70 1.80 13.96
CA GLN A 25 27.47 1.68 14.74
C GLN A 25 26.32 1.15 13.87
N ARG A 26 26.59 0.17 13.03
CA ARG A 26 25.56 -0.45 12.18
C ARG A 26 24.64 -1.31 13.05
N ARG A 27 23.34 -1.01 12.98
CA ARG A 27 22.29 -1.82 13.58
C ARG A 27 21.58 -2.60 12.48
N GLN A 28 21.56 -3.93 12.61
CA GLN A 28 20.76 -4.79 11.75
C GLN A 28 19.28 -4.68 12.14
N VAL A 29 18.41 -4.49 11.17
CA VAL A 29 16.96 -4.32 11.34
C VAL A 29 16.19 -5.46 10.68
N LEU A 30 16.67 -5.96 9.55
CA LEU A 30 16.16 -7.19 8.95
C LEU A 30 17.23 -8.25 8.97
N HIS A 31 16.87 -9.47 9.41
CA HIS A 31 17.78 -10.57 9.65
C HIS A 31 17.33 -11.76 8.79
N ASP A 32 17.91 -11.91 7.60
CA ASP A 32 17.71 -13.08 6.71
C ASP A 32 16.22 -13.42 6.51
N VAL A 33 15.43 -12.43 6.11
CA VAL A 33 13.97 -12.55 6.03
C VAL A 33 13.55 -13.17 4.72
N ASP A 34 12.77 -14.25 4.81
CA ASP A 34 12.04 -14.85 3.69
C ASP A 34 10.57 -14.49 3.75
N ILE A 35 10.00 -14.12 2.61
CA ILE A 35 8.58 -13.74 2.52
C ILE A 35 8.03 -14.05 1.13
N ASP A 36 6.80 -14.58 1.09
CA ASP A 36 6.02 -14.82 -0.12
C ASP A 36 4.68 -14.11 -0.02
N VAL A 37 4.33 -13.35 -1.07
CA VAL A 37 2.99 -12.79 -1.25
C VAL A 37 2.37 -13.41 -2.51
N ARG A 38 1.26 -14.13 -2.32
CA ARG A 38 0.60 -14.89 -3.39
C ARG A 38 -0.69 -14.19 -3.84
N SER A 39 -1.10 -14.48 -5.06
CA SER A 39 -2.37 -13.95 -5.60
C SER A 39 -3.55 -14.31 -4.71
N GLY A 40 -4.41 -13.31 -4.40
CA GLY A 40 -5.58 -13.47 -3.53
C GLY A 40 -5.26 -13.79 -2.07
N GLU A 41 -4.00 -13.64 -1.64
CA GLU A 41 -3.59 -13.81 -0.24
C GLU A 41 -3.57 -12.47 0.50
N CYS A 42 -3.93 -12.50 1.77
CA CYS A 42 -3.69 -11.42 2.71
C CYS A 42 -2.64 -11.90 3.73
N LEU A 43 -1.42 -11.41 3.60
CA LEU A 43 -0.32 -11.73 4.50
C LEU A 43 -0.21 -10.64 5.58
N ALA A 44 -0.27 -11.04 6.85
CA ALA A 44 -0.08 -10.13 7.99
C ALA A 44 1.32 -10.30 8.58
N VAL A 45 2.09 -9.20 8.63
CA VAL A 45 3.39 -9.14 9.31
C VAL A 45 3.17 -8.53 10.70
N ILE A 46 3.39 -9.33 11.74
CA ILE A 46 3.15 -8.95 13.13
C ILE A 46 4.49 -8.76 13.86
N GLY A 47 4.57 -7.74 14.70
CA GLY A 47 5.75 -7.48 15.53
C GLY A 47 5.63 -6.17 16.28
N GLY A 48 6.44 -6.00 17.32
CA GLY A 48 6.50 -4.79 18.13
C GLY A 48 6.94 -3.54 17.36
N SER A 49 6.85 -2.37 17.98
CA SER A 49 7.41 -1.14 17.42
C SER A 49 8.92 -1.27 17.22
N GLY A 50 9.44 -0.83 16.09
CA GLY A 50 10.87 -0.92 15.77
C GLY A 50 11.36 -2.33 15.35
N SER A 51 10.46 -3.31 15.14
CA SER A 51 10.83 -4.66 14.69
C SER A 51 11.19 -4.77 13.19
N GLY A 52 11.11 -3.67 12.45
CA GLY A 52 11.51 -3.67 11.03
C GLY A 52 10.36 -3.79 10.02
N LYS A 53 9.08 -3.80 10.45
CA LYS A 53 7.92 -3.94 9.53
C LYS A 53 7.92 -2.90 8.41
N THR A 54 8.03 -1.63 8.76
CA THR A 54 8.11 -0.52 7.79
C THR A 54 9.34 -0.65 6.88
N THR A 55 10.48 -1.07 7.44
CA THR A 55 11.69 -1.32 6.66
C THR A 55 11.46 -2.45 5.65
N LEU A 56 10.86 -3.56 6.08
CA LEU A 56 10.54 -4.67 5.18
C LEU A 56 9.62 -4.22 4.04
N THR A 57 8.55 -3.47 4.36
CA THR A 57 7.64 -2.90 3.35
C THR A 57 8.39 -2.05 2.32
N ARG A 58 9.28 -1.16 2.75
CA ARG A 58 10.06 -0.28 1.86
C ARG A 58 11.05 -1.06 0.99
N VAL A 59 11.69 -2.07 1.57
CA VAL A 59 12.63 -2.94 0.85
C VAL A 59 11.89 -3.77 -0.20
N LEU A 60 10.74 -4.35 0.13
CA LEU A 60 9.93 -5.12 -0.82
C LEU A 60 9.45 -4.28 -2.02
N LEU A 61 9.16 -2.98 -1.81
CA LEU A 61 8.78 -2.05 -2.88
C LEU A 61 9.97 -1.51 -3.69
N GLY A 62 11.20 -1.88 -3.33
CA GLY A 62 12.40 -1.30 -3.94
C GLY A 62 12.55 0.20 -3.67
N LEU A 63 11.95 0.71 -2.58
CA LEU A 63 12.14 2.09 -2.10
C LEU A 63 13.42 2.22 -1.27
N GLU A 64 13.87 1.11 -0.68
CA GLU A 64 15.14 0.98 0.00
C GLU A 64 15.87 -0.30 -0.47
N HIS A 65 17.19 -0.24 -0.57
CA HIS A 65 18.00 -1.40 -0.92
C HIS A 65 18.21 -2.30 0.31
N ALA A 66 18.06 -3.61 0.12
CA ALA A 66 18.61 -4.61 1.04
C ALA A 66 20.14 -4.67 0.87
N GLU A 67 20.88 -4.97 1.94
CA GLU A 67 22.32 -5.24 1.84
C GLU A 67 22.58 -6.64 1.34
N THR A 68 21.72 -7.60 1.66
CA THR A 68 21.76 -8.97 1.14
C THR A 68 20.35 -9.45 0.84
N GLY A 69 20.25 -10.52 0.07
CA GLY A 69 18.99 -11.12 -0.35
C GLY A 69 18.53 -10.63 -1.71
N GLU A 70 17.47 -11.24 -2.17
CA GLU A 70 16.85 -10.96 -3.47
C GLU A 70 15.37 -10.73 -3.32
N ILE A 71 14.84 -9.81 -4.14
CA ILE A 71 13.40 -9.55 -4.25
C ILE A 71 13.00 -9.82 -5.69
N THR A 72 11.94 -10.60 -5.89
CA THR A 72 11.38 -10.87 -7.21
C THR A 72 9.91 -10.47 -7.27
N TYR A 73 9.49 -9.96 -8.43
CA TYR A 73 8.11 -9.64 -8.76
C TYR A 73 7.71 -10.48 -9.98
N PHE A 74 6.72 -11.35 -9.82
CA PHE A 74 6.37 -12.40 -10.81
C PHE A 74 7.61 -13.18 -11.29
N GLY A 75 8.48 -13.57 -10.35
CA GLY A 75 9.71 -14.32 -10.61
C GLY A 75 10.84 -13.54 -11.28
N LYS A 76 10.69 -12.23 -11.53
CA LYS A 76 11.73 -11.39 -12.10
C LYS A 76 12.39 -10.54 -11.00
N PRO A 77 13.72 -10.40 -10.96
CA PRO A 77 14.41 -9.55 -9.98
C PRO A 77 13.91 -8.10 -10.01
N VAL A 78 13.63 -7.53 -8.84
CA VAL A 78 13.11 -6.14 -8.68
C VAL A 78 14.25 -5.15 -8.87
N GLN A 79 14.62 -4.89 -10.13
CA GLN A 79 15.65 -3.93 -10.55
C GLN A 79 15.19 -3.20 -11.82
N GLY A 80 15.74 -2.00 -12.08
CA GLY A 80 15.47 -1.25 -13.31
C GLY A 80 13.97 -1.11 -13.64
N GLU A 81 13.57 -1.62 -14.80
CA GLU A 81 12.18 -1.54 -15.29
C GLU A 81 11.20 -2.33 -14.43
N VAL A 82 11.60 -3.51 -13.90
CA VAL A 82 10.75 -4.34 -13.02
C VAL A 82 10.43 -3.61 -11.73
N ALA A 83 11.37 -2.88 -11.16
CA ALA A 83 11.12 -2.03 -10.00
C ALA A 83 10.13 -0.89 -10.31
N GLY A 84 10.20 -0.33 -11.52
CA GLY A 84 9.23 0.65 -12.02
C GLY A 84 7.84 0.05 -12.19
N GLU A 85 7.73 -1.16 -12.76
CA GLU A 85 6.48 -1.90 -12.92
C GLU A 85 5.84 -2.22 -11.57
N LEU A 86 6.63 -2.75 -10.62
CA LEU A 86 6.16 -3.04 -9.26
C LEU A 86 5.58 -1.79 -8.60
N ARG A 87 6.29 -0.67 -8.63
CA ARG A 87 5.81 0.59 -8.01
C ARG A 87 4.51 1.12 -8.64
N ARG A 88 4.35 1.00 -9.96
CA ARG A 88 3.09 1.38 -10.64
C ARG A 88 1.93 0.45 -10.31
N SER A 89 2.21 -0.84 -10.11
CA SER A 89 1.20 -1.86 -9.83
C SER A 89 0.97 -2.12 -8.34
N CYS A 90 1.60 -1.34 -7.46
CA CYS A 90 1.48 -1.47 -6.02
C CYS A 90 0.79 -0.26 -5.40
N GLY A 91 -0.26 -0.51 -4.60
CA GLY A 91 -0.83 0.47 -3.69
C GLY A 91 -0.09 0.48 -2.36
N LEU A 92 0.16 1.66 -1.81
CA LEU A 92 0.79 1.81 -0.49
C LEU A 92 -0.09 2.65 0.45
N VAL A 93 -0.44 2.06 1.59
CA VAL A 93 -1.16 2.71 2.69
C VAL A 93 -0.16 2.98 3.82
N PHE A 94 0.07 4.26 4.11
CA PHE A 94 0.99 4.68 5.16
C PHE A 94 0.34 4.66 6.54
N GLN A 95 1.15 4.55 7.59
CA GLN A 95 0.74 4.57 8.99
C GLN A 95 0.00 5.86 9.36
N SER A 96 0.49 7.03 8.90
CA SER A 96 -0.13 8.33 9.14
C SER A 96 -0.94 8.78 7.93
N PRO A 97 -2.28 8.76 7.99
CA PRO A 97 -3.11 9.21 6.88
C PRO A 97 -2.90 10.69 6.57
N PHE A 98 -2.86 11.56 7.59
CA PHE A 98 -2.67 12.99 7.40
C PHE A 98 -1.28 13.33 6.83
N GLY A 99 -0.24 12.59 7.22
CA GLY A 99 1.11 12.76 6.66
C GLY A 99 1.23 12.30 5.20
N SER A 100 0.27 11.51 4.74
CA SER A 100 0.23 11.00 3.36
C SER A 100 -0.64 11.81 2.41
N LEU A 101 -1.48 12.72 2.91
CA LEU A 101 -2.39 13.57 2.13
C LEU A 101 -1.86 15.01 2.13
N ASP A 102 -1.77 15.66 0.96
CA ASP A 102 -1.43 17.08 0.88
C ASP A 102 -2.58 17.91 1.51
N PRO A 103 -2.32 18.66 2.59
CA PRO A 103 -3.37 19.41 3.32
C PRO A 103 -4.01 20.52 2.48
N ARG A 104 -3.37 20.93 1.38
CA ARG A 104 -3.85 21.98 0.46
C ARG A 104 -4.78 21.43 -0.63
N TRP A 105 -4.89 20.09 -0.74
CA TRP A 105 -5.68 19.46 -1.78
C TRP A 105 -7.00 18.92 -1.22
N ARG A 106 -8.07 19.05 -2.02
CA ARG A 106 -9.29 18.30 -1.75
C ARG A 106 -9.03 16.82 -1.88
N VAL A 107 -9.64 16.00 -1.03
CA VAL A 107 -9.31 14.58 -0.95
C VAL A 107 -9.64 13.81 -2.24
N GLY A 108 -10.64 14.24 -2.99
CA GLY A 108 -10.91 13.69 -4.33
C GLY A 108 -9.76 13.90 -5.30
N ARG A 109 -9.03 15.04 -5.21
CA ARG A 109 -7.80 15.26 -6.00
C ARG A 109 -6.69 14.33 -5.58
N SER A 110 -6.52 14.10 -4.27
CA SER A 110 -5.51 13.17 -3.75
C SER A 110 -5.77 11.73 -4.21
N VAL A 111 -7.04 11.29 -4.28
CA VAL A 111 -7.40 9.97 -4.80
C VAL A 111 -7.20 9.88 -6.32
N ALA A 112 -7.39 10.99 -7.05
CA ALA A 112 -7.19 11.05 -8.50
C ALA A 112 -5.71 11.10 -8.91
N GLU A 113 -4.79 11.43 -8.00
CA GLU A 113 -3.39 11.66 -8.33
C GLU A 113 -2.72 10.46 -9.03
N PRO A 114 -2.76 9.22 -8.50
CA PRO A 114 -2.15 8.07 -9.18
C PRO A 114 -2.75 7.81 -10.57
N LEU A 115 -4.05 8.03 -10.75
CA LEU A 115 -4.71 7.87 -12.05
C LEU A 115 -4.18 8.86 -13.08
N ARG A 116 -4.03 10.12 -12.71
CA ARG A 116 -3.49 11.16 -13.61
C ARG A 116 -2.02 10.93 -13.97
N LEU A 117 -1.27 10.36 -13.02
CA LEU A 117 0.15 10.06 -13.22
C LEU A 117 0.35 8.87 -14.16
N HIS A 118 -0.44 7.82 -13.97
CA HIS A 118 -0.28 6.56 -14.70
C HIS A 118 -1.06 6.52 -16.01
N HIS A 119 -2.14 7.32 -16.13
CA HIS A 119 -3.02 7.36 -17.29
C HIS A 119 -3.24 8.80 -17.78
N PRO A 120 -2.20 9.43 -18.34
CA PRO A 120 -2.28 10.84 -18.79
C PRO A 120 -3.28 11.05 -19.95
N ASP A 121 -3.66 9.97 -20.63
CA ASP A 121 -4.62 9.92 -21.73
C ASP A 121 -6.08 9.74 -21.29
N TRP A 122 -6.35 9.48 -20.00
CA TRP A 122 -7.72 9.33 -19.53
C TRP A 122 -8.47 10.66 -19.48
N SER A 123 -9.75 10.61 -19.90
CA SER A 123 -10.63 11.78 -19.78
C SER A 123 -10.92 12.11 -18.30
N GLN A 124 -11.31 13.36 -18.04
CA GLN A 124 -11.66 13.80 -16.69
C GLN A 124 -12.87 13.04 -16.15
N GLU A 125 -13.83 12.68 -17.01
CA GLU A 125 -15.01 11.89 -16.67
C GLU A 125 -14.60 10.51 -16.17
N ARG A 126 -13.73 9.81 -16.89
CA ARG A 126 -13.22 8.49 -16.51
C ARG A 126 -12.47 8.52 -15.17
N ILE A 127 -11.63 9.54 -14.97
CA ILE A 127 -10.94 9.73 -13.67
C ILE A 127 -11.94 9.96 -12.55
N THR A 128 -12.96 10.81 -12.77
CA THR A 128 -13.98 11.13 -11.76
C THR A 128 -14.82 9.90 -11.39
N GLU A 129 -15.19 9.09 -12.37
CA GLU A 129 -15.91 7.83 -12.17
C GLU A 129 -15.08 6.86 -11.33
N ARG A 130 -13.81 6.65 -11.68
CA ARG A 130 -12.89 5.75 -10.96
C ARG A 130 -12.63 6.23 -9.54
N VAL A 131 -12.45 7.52 -9.32
CA VAL A 131 -12.34 8.13 -7.98
C VAL A 131 -13.60 7.85 -7.16
N SER A 132 -14.79 8.04 -7.76
CA SER A 132 -16.06 7.78 -7.08
C SER A 132 -16.22 6.31 -6.69
N GLU A 133 -15.78 5.39 -7.53
CA GLU A 133 -15.75 3.96 -7.24
C GLU A 133 -14.82 3.65 -6.07
N ALA A 134 -13.59 4.18 -6.07
CA ALA A 134 -12.63 4.00 -4.99
C ALA A 134 -13.17 4.52 -3.63
N PHE A 135 -13.87 5.65 -3.62
CA PHE A 135 -14.54 6.14 -2.41
C PHE A 135 -15.61 5.18 -1.90
N ARG A 136 -16.45 4.63 -2.79
CA ARG A 136 -17.51 3.67 -2.40
C ARG A 136 -16.91 2.38 -1.83
N MET A 137 -15.80 1.88 -2.39
CA MET A 137 -15.11 0.69 -1.90
C MET A 137 -14.64 0.84 -0.44
N VAL A 138 -14.38 2.06 0.01
CA VAL A 138 -14.00 2.35 1.40
C VAL A 138 -15.16 2.92 2.22
N SER A 139 -16.40 2.74 1.77
CA SER A 139 -17.62 3.21 2.46
C SER A 139 -17.60 4.72 2.74
N LEU A 140 -17.15 5.52 1.78
CA LEU A 140 -17.26 6.97 1.78
C LEU A 140 -18.13 7.40 0.60
N ASP A 141 -19.07 8.33 0.85
CA ASP A 141 -19.88 8.93 -0.21
C ASP A 141 -19.02 9.94 -1.00
N PRO A 142 -18.80 9.74 -2.31
CA PRO A 142 -18.00 10.65 -3.12
C PRO A 142 -18.51 12.09 -3.11
N ALA A 143 -19.85 12.28 -3.12
CA ALA A 143 -20.46 13.61 -3.13
C ALA A 143 -20.23 14.36 -1.81
N ALA A 144 -20.30 13.64 -0.68
CA ALA A 144 -20.12 14.24 0.64
C ALA A 144 -18.66 14.50 0.99
N TYR A 145 -17.73 13.66 0.51
CA TYR A 145 -16.34 13.70 0.96
C TYR A 145 -15.36 14.25 -0.10
N GLY A 146 -15.57 14.01 -1.38
CA GLY A 146 -14.60 14.32 -2.44
C GLY A 146 -14.10 15.77 -2.46
N ASN A 147 -14.94 16.71 -2.01
CA ASN A 147 -14.62 18.14 -1.96
C ASN A 147 -14.07 18.64 -0.61
N ARG A 148 -13.94 17.78 0.40
CA ARG A 148 -13.35 18.13 1.70
C ARG A 148 -11.83 18.24 1.62
N PHE A 149 -11.26 18.98 2.57
CA PHE A 149 -9.82 18.97 2.82
C PHE A 149 -9.49 17.92 3.90
N PRO A 150 -8.22 17.43 3.96
CA PRO A 150 -7.83 16.49 5.00
C PRO A 150 -8.15 16.96 6.43
N VAL A 151 -8.05 18.24 6.72
CA VAL A 151 -8.34 18.83 8.03
C VAL A 151 -9.81 18.67 8.46
N ASP A 152 -10.72 18.49 7.48
CA ASP A 152 -12.16 18.33 7.73
C ASP A 152 -12.57 16.89 8.04
N LEU A 153 -11.59 15.97 8.11
CA LEU A 153 -11.82 14.55 8.27
C LEU A 153 -11.44 14.05 9.67
N SER A 154 -12.19 13.07 10.17
CA SER A 154 -11.70 12.26 11.30
C SER A 154 -10.52 11.39 10.88
N GLY A 155 -9.74 10.88 11.85
CA GLY A 155 -8.60 9.97 11.57
C GLY A 155 -9.03 8.74 10.75
N GLY A 156 -10.16 8.12 11.10
CA GLY A 156 -10.69 6.97 10.35
C GLY A 156 -11.18 7.33 8.94
N GLN A 157 -11.73 8.54 8.74
CA GLN A 157 -12.11 9.03 7.41
C GLN A 157 -10.86 9.31 6.55
N ALA A 158 -9.86 9.98 7.12
CA ALA A 158 -8.59 10.24 6.44
C ALA A 158 -7.87 8.93 6.05
N GLN A 159 -7.91 7.91 6.93
CA GLN A 159 -7.35 6.60 6.62
C GLN A 159 -8.08 5.91 5.46
N ARG A 160 -9.41 5.97 5.43
CA ARG A 160 -10.19 5.42 4.32
C ARG A 160 -9.93 6.17 3.01
N VAL A 161 -9.72 7.47 3.04
CA VAL A 161 -9.27 8.25 1.86
C VAL A 161 -7.88 7.80 1.42
N ALA A 162 -6.93 7.56 2.33
CA ALA A 162 -5.61 7.05 2.00
C ALA A 162 -5.67 5.65 1.37
N ILE A 163 -6.58 4.79 1.85
CA ILE A 163 -6.85 3.48 1.24
C ILE A 163 -7.48 3.68 -0.16
N ALA A 164 -8.50 4.54 -0.31
CA ALA A 164 -9.11 4.83 -1.60
C ALA A 164 -8.08 5.27 -2.64
N ARG A 165 -7.13 6.14 -2.25
CA ARG A 165 -6.02 6.55 -3.10
C ARG A 165 -5.13 5.36 -3.50
N ALA A 166 -4.79 4.49 -2.54
CA ALA A 166 -3.93 3.36 -2.79
C ALA A 166 -4.54 2.33 -3.75
N ILE A 167 -5.88 2.20 -3.77
CA ILE A 167 -6.61 1.25 -4.63
C ILE A 167 -7.17 1.89 -5.90
N ALA A 168 -7.04 3.19 -6.07
CA ALA A 168 -7.64 3.92 -7.18
C ALA A 168 -7.25 3.36 -8.55
N ASP A 169 -6.02 2.88 -8.70
CA ASP A 169 -5.48 2.35 -9.96
C ASP A 169 -5.49 0.81 -10.05
N HIS A 170 -6.36 0.14 -9.32
CA HIS A 170 -6.47 -1.34 -9.30
C HIS A 170 -5.10 -2.03 -9.09
N PRO A 171 -4.39 -1.76 -7.99
CA PRO A 171 -3.08 -2.34 -7.77
C PRO A 171 -3.14 -3.86 -7.69
N LYS A 172 -2.12 -4.54 -8.25
CA LYS A 172 -1.95 -5.98 -8.12
C LYS A 172 -1.48 -6.39 -6.72
N VAL A 173 -0.74 -5.51 -6.05
CA VAL A 173 -0.25 -5.69 -4.68
C VAL A 173 -0.64 -4.48 -3.85
N LEU A 174 -1.24 -4.70 -2.68
CA LEU A 174 -1.53 -3.65 -1.71
C LEU A 174 -0.69 -3.88 -0.46
N LEU A 175 0.17 -2.93 -0.13
CA LEU A 175 0.95 -2.91 1.10
C LEU A 175 0.37 -1.88 2.07
N ALA A 176 0.17 -2.29 3.32
CA ALA A 176 -0.37 -1.41 4.35
C ALA A 176 0.53 -1.46 5.59
N ASP A 177 1.12 -0.32 5.94
CA ASP A 177 1.98 -0.17 7.10
C ASP A 177 1.15 0.36 8.27
N GLU A 178 0.84 -0.52 9.25
CA GLU A 178 0.04 -0.23 10.44
C GLU A 178 -1.25 0.59 10.18
N PRO A 179 -2.10 0.21 9.21
CA PRO A 179 -3.19 1.06 8.70
C PRO A 179 -4.29 1.35 9.73
N MET A 180 -4.22 0.77 10.91
CA MET A 180 -5.20 0.92 11.99
C MET A 180 -4.63 1.53 13.27
N SER A 181 -3.36 1.95 13.31
CA SER A 181 -2.70 2.41 14.53
C SER A 181 -3.25 3.74 15.05
N ALA A 182 -3.71 4.62 14.16
CA ALA A 182 -4.16 5.97 14.48
C ALA A 182 -5.70 6.14 14.44
N VAL A 183 -6.48 5.04 14.47
CA VAL A 183 -7.94 5.10 14.30
C VAL A 183 -8.68 4.47 15.48
N ASP A 184 -9.87 4.99 15.75
CA ASP A 184 -10.78 4.46 16.78
C ASP A 184 -11.33 3.06 16.42
N VAL A 185 -11.88 2.36 17.44
CA VAL A 185 -12.34 0.96 17.30
C VAL A 185 -13.42 0.80 16.23
N ALA A 186 -14.37 1.74 16.14
CA ALA A 186 -15.45 1.66 15.15
C ALA A 186 -14.91 1.80 13.73
N SER A 187 -13.98 2.73 13.51
CA SER A 187 -13.30 2.93 12.23
C SER A 187 -12.44 1.72 11.82
N ARG A 188 -11.85 0.98 12.76
CA ARG A 188 -11.07 -0.24 12.46
C ARG A 188 -11.92 -1.30 11.76
N THR A 189 -13.14 -1.52 12.23
CA THR A 189 -14.07 -2.48 11.59
C THR A 189 -14.38 -2.10 10.15
N GLN A 190 -14.58 -0.81 9.87
CA GLN A 190 -14.83 -0.31 8.51
C GLN A 190 -13.60 -0.45 7.61
N ILE A 191 -12.40 -0.21 8.12
CA ILE A 191 -11.14 -0.42 7.39
C ILE A 191 -10.95 -1.89 7.05
N LEU A 192 -11.19 -2.82 8.00
CA LEU A 192 -11.12 -4.25 7.73
C LEU A 192 -12.13 -4.70 6.67
N ALA A 193 -13.36 -4.17 6.72
CA ALA A 193 -14.37 -4.42 5.71
C ALA A 193 -13.93 -3.92 4.32
N SER A 194 -13.27 -2.76 4.25
CA SER A 194 -12.70 -2.23 3.01
C SER A 194 -11.62 -3.17 2.43
N PHE A 195 -10.69 -3.67 3.25
CA PHE A 195 -9.69 -4.63 2.79
C PHE A 195 -10.31 -5.96 2.34
N ALA A 196 -11.37 -6.43 3.01
CA ALA A 196 -12.08 -7.64 2.58
C ALA A 196 -12.76 -7.44 1.21
N ALA A 197 -13.39 -6.28 0.98
CA ALA A 197 -14.02 -5.93 -0.29
C ALA A 197 -13.02 -5.75 -1.45
N ILE A 198 -11.80 -5.27 -1.17
CA ILE A 198 -10.74 -5.11 -2.17
C ILE A 198 -10.20 -6.47 -2.64
N ARG A 199 -10.22 -7.48 -1.76
CA ARG A 199 -9.70 -8.82 -2.07
C ARG A 199 -10.68 -9.68 -2.90
N SER A 200 -11.99 -9.39 -2.86
CA SER A 200 -13.03 -10.12 -3.59
C SER A 200 -13.03 -9.78 -5.07
#